data_34a1a0a661b75b3a73173018f160490a
#
_entry.id   34a1a0a661b75b3a73173018f160490a
#
_cell.length_a   1.000
_cell.length_b   1.000
_cell.length_c   1.000
_cell.angle_alpha   90.00
_cell.angle_beta   90.00
_cell.angle_gamma   90.00
#
_symmetry.space_group_name_H-M   'P 1'
#
loop_
_entity.id
_entity.type
_entity.pdbx_description
1 polymer ?
#
loop_
_entity_poly.entity_id
_entity_poly.type
_entity_poly.pdbx_seq_one_letter_code
_entity_poly.pdbx_strand_id
1 'polypeptide(L)'
;MFGIAPNSSRPRRRIIKRCVKTLSLLFACLLAPAYPQSGNPASHTDPINLTPQVREAHDHFYNLDYDGALTRFEAIQKANPQSAIATGYVLMTLIFRELSHQDLLDTTYYAHDSFLTSKRSVTILPATRDRIESLTNSAIALCDQQIKANPNDANAYFARGYARGMHAAFITLVDHSYVSAAKQGYASRSDSEQALRIDPDYADAKMAIGIQQFAVASLPRILRIMIGITGVTGNKEKGLDLLREAAAHGVVTNVESRTALSLFLRHDARYPEALAVQSGLAQQYPHDYLFRLEEANLTKDKGDGPGAIAAYKRVLEDARKPNYFIDPRLQMTYFGLADTQRGQNQIAEAAQNYLEAAAQPKCTDWLRRRAQLNAGEMFDLLHQRDKAIEQYRQASAGGGDQSQADAARRYLKTPYAGR
;
A
#
# COMPACT_ATOMS: atom_id res chain seq x y z
N MET A 1 -22.41 -45.66 61.14
CA MET A 1 -21.43 -46.57 61.78
C MET A 1 -20.06 -45.96 61.54
N PHE A 2 -19.56 -45.44 62.58
CA PHE A 2 -18.24 -45.67 63.19
C PHE A 2 -17.08 -45.50 62.22
N GLY A 3 -16.11 -44.68 62.36
CA GLY A 3 -15.57 -44.02 63.54
C GLY A 3 -14.08 -43.89 63.38
N ILE A 4 -13.59 -42.77 63.79
CA ILE A 4 -12.43 -42.51 64.64
C ILE A 4 -11.09 -42.26 63.93
N ALA A 5 -10.66 -41.03 63.99
CA ALA A 5 -9.28 -40.53 64.14
C ALA A 5 -8.74 -41.00 65.52
N PRO A 6 -7.51 -40.78 65.96
CA PRO A 6 -6.62 -39.65 65.79
C PRO A 6 -5.08 -39.91 65.91
N ASN A 7 -4.35 -38.80 65.88
CA ASN A 7 -3.15 -38.42 66.69
C ASN A 7 -1.76 -38.81 66.26
N SER A 8 -0.94 -37.90 66.02
CA SER A 8 -0.07 -37.00 66.79
C SER A 8 1.41 -37.41 66.67
N SER A 9 2.24 -36.53 66.28
CA SER A 9 3.32 -35.91 67.07
C SER A 9 4.40 -35.28 66.19
N ARG A 10 4.58 -33.95 66.41
CA ARG A 10 5.84 -33.24 66.15
C ARG A 10 6.88 -33.69 67.22
N PRO A 11 8.22 -33.43 67.07
CA PRO A 11 8.79 -32.14 66.78
C PRO A 11 10.22 -32.09 66.17
N ARG A 12 10.57 -30.90 65.69
CA ARG A 12 11.87 -30.22 65.72
C ARG A 12 13.11 -30.88 65.06
N ARG A 13 13.63 -30.21 64.02
CA ARG A 13 14.96 -29.51 64.08
C ARG A 13 15.14 -28.53 62.93
N ARG A 14 15.35 -27.33 63.32
CA ARG A 14 15.84 -26.18 62.56
C ARG A 14 17.30 -26.36 62.16
N ILE A 15 17.68 -25.48 61.18
CA ILE A 15 19.05 -25.01 60.88
C ILE A 15 19.85 -26.01 60.00
N ILE A 16 19.91 -25.68 58.74
CA ILE A 16 21.04 -25.56 57.76
C ILE A 16 20.40 -25.46 56.39
N LYS A 17 19.98 -24.27 55.97
CA LYS A 17 19.68 -23.88 54.56
C LYS A 17 19.82 -22.37 54.40
N ARG A 18 21.03 -21.90 54.55
CA ARG A 18 21.47 -20.58 54.10
C ARG A 18 22.95 -20.75 53.74
N CYS A 19 23.27 -21.02 52.49
CA CYS A 19 24.60 -20.82 51.85
C CYS A 19 24.72 -21.51 50.49
N VAL A 20 23.67 -21.79 49.73
CA VAL A 20 23.77 -22.30 48.33
C VAL A 20 22.80 -21.58 47.38
N LYS A 21 22.57 -20.29 47.59
CA LYS A 21 21.75 -19.51 46.65
C LYS A 21 22.43 -18.27 46.07
N THR A 22 23.75 -18.16 46.15
CA THR A 22 24.49 -16.99 45.64
C THR A 22 25.59 -17.31 44.63
N LEU A 23 25.63 -18.52 44.07
CA LEU A 23 26.64 -18.88 43.05
C LEU A 23 26.06 -19.40 41.74
N SER A 24 24.74 -19.34 41.49
CA SER A 24 24.12 -19.77 40.24
C SER A 24 23.57 -18.60 39.41
N LEU A 25 23.85 -17.36 39.76
CA LEU A 25 23.37 -16.16 39.01
C LEU A 25 24.50 -15.45 38.24
N LEU A 26 25.68 -15.99 38.15
CA LEU A 26 26.82 -15.39 37.46
C LEU A 26 27.26 -16.16 36.20
N PHE A 27 26.57 -17.23 35.80
CA PHE A 27 26.90 -17.99 34.57
C PHE A 27 25.79 -18.05 33.52
N ALA A 28 24.70 -17.27 33.68
CA ALA A 28 23.59 -17.19 32.70
C ALA A 28 23.65 -15.95 31.78
N CYS A 29 24.74 -15.15 31.84
CA CYS A 29 24.90 -13.94 31.02
C CYS A 29 25.89 -14.08 29.85
N LEU A 30 26.26 -15.28 29.44
CA LEU A 30 27.30 -15.48 28.41
C LEU A 30 26.86 -16.32 27.19
N LEU A 31 25.56 -16.55 27.00
CA LEU A 31 25.02 -17.12 25.77
C LEU A 31 23.75 -16.38 25.32
N ALA A 32 23.79 -15.05 25.27
CA ALA A 32 22.92 -14.35 24.34
C ALA A 32 23.46 -14.68 22.94
N PRO A 33 22.65 -15.21 21.99
CA PRO A 33 23.06 -15.27 20.62
C PRO A 33 23.42 -13.83 20.23
N ALA A 34 24.67 -13.61 19.81
CA ALA A 34 25.05 -12.38 19.17
C ALA A 34 24.19 -12.31 17.89
N TYR A 35 23.08 -11.59 17.95
CA TYR A 35 22.46 -11.10 16.73
C TYR A 35 23.54 -10.30 16.03
N PRO A 36 23.87 -10.59 14.77
CA PRO A 36 24.76 -9.72 14.04
C PRO A 36 24.21 -8.32 14.16
N GLN A 37 24.98 -7.39 14.71
CA GLN A 37 24.62 -5.99 14.66
C GLN A 37 24.48 -5.68 13.17
N SER A 38 23.25 -5.47 12.72
CA SER A 38 23.00 -4.95 11.38
C SER A 38 23.87 -3.69 11.27
N GLY A 39 24.77 -3.67 10.27
CA GLY A 39 25.63 -2.54 10.04
C GLY A 39 24.84 -1.24 10.02
N ASN A 40 25.46 -0.11 10.30
CA ASN A 40 24.78 1.17 10.27
C ASN A 40 24.03 1.31 8.92
N PRO A 41 22.69 1.41 8.88
CA PRO A 41 21.93 1.51 7.61
C PRO A 41 22.46 2.60 6.68
N ALA A 42 23.08 3.64 7.25
CA ALA A 42 23.72 4.73 6.52
C ALA A 42 24.92 4.32 5.64
N SER A 43 25.51 3.14 5.85
CA SER A 43 26.62 2.64 5.03
C SER A 43 26.17 1.85 3.80
N HIS A 44 24.87 1.48 3.73
CA HIS A 44 24.30 0.60 2.70
C HIS A 44 23.25 1.35 1.86
N THR A 45 23.52 2.60 1.51
CA THR A 45 22.65 3.43 0.67
C THR A 45 23.47 4.54 0.00
N ASP A 46 22.94 5.15 -1.06
CA ASP A 46 23.57 6.36 -1.64
C ASP A 46 23.59 7.48 -0.60
N PRO A 47 24.74 8.15 -0.37
CA PRO A 47 24.84 9.24 0.61
C PRO A 47 23.83 10.37 0.42
N ILE A 48 23.36 10.63 -0.79
CA ILE A 48 22.35 11.66 -1.06
C ILE A 48 21.06 11.39 -0.28
N ASN A 49 20.71 10.12 -0.05
CA ASN A 49 19.50 9.68 0.64
C ASN A 49 19.47 10.10 2.12
N LEU A 50 20.64 10.38 2.67
CA LEU A 50 20.80 10.79 4.08
C LEU A 50 20.74 12.31 4.27
N THR A 51 20.65 13.07 3.18
CA THR A 51 20.64 14.54 3.24
C THR A 51 19.33 15.06 3.83
N PRO A 52 19.35 16.19 4.57
CA PRO A 52 18.13 16.82 5.07
C PRO A 52 17.15 17.19 3.96
N GLN A 53 17.66 17.61 2.79
CA GLN A 53 16.85 17.99 1.62
C GLN A 53 16.04 16.81 1.08
N VAL A 54 16.64 15.63 0.96
CA VAL A 54 15.93 14.42 0.52
C VAL A 54 14.89 14.00 1.55
N ARG A 55 15.19 14.09 2.84
CA ARG A 55 14.22 13.78 3.91
C ARG A 55 13.02 14.73 3.88
N GLU A 56 13.27 16.05 3.78
CA GLU A 56 12.20 17.05 3.65
C GLU A 56 11.32 16.78 2.42
N ALA A 57 11.91 16.45 1.27
CA ALA A 57 11.16 16.14 0.06
C ALA A 57 10.28 14.89 0.23
N HIS A 58 10.79 13.85 0.92
CA HIS A 58 9.99 12.67 1.26
C HIS A 58 8.88 12.97 2.28
N ASP A 59 9.12 13.86 3.25
CA ASP A 59 8.07 14.28 4.20
C ASP A 59 6.89 14.95 3.47
N HIS A 60 7.17 15.80 2.46
CA HIS A 60 6.14 16.32 1.57
C HIS A 60 5.44 15.20 0.80
N PHE A 61 6.20 14.28 0.20
CA PHE A 61 5.68 13.18 -0.60
C PHE A 61 4.74 12.27 0.22
N TYR A 62 5.16 11.83 1.42
CA TYR A 62 4.36 10.96 2.27
C TYR A 62 3.23 11.66 3.02
N ASN A 63 3.15 12.99 2.96
CA ASN A 63 1.98 13.77 3.37
C ASN A 63 1.11 14.17 2.17
N LEU A 64 1.29 13.53 1.01
CA LEU A 64 0.54 13.74 -0.25
C LEU A 64 0.68 15.13 -0.86
N ASP A 65 1.65 15.93 -0.41
CA ASP A 65 2.05 17.19 -1.05
C ASP A 65 2.99 16.89 -2.22
N TYR A 66 2.42 16.29 -3.28
CA TYR A 66 3.20 15.91 -4.45
C TYR A 66 3.80 17.10 -5.19
N ASP A 67 3.18 18.26 -5.22
CA ASP A 67 3.72 19.44 -5.88
C ASP A 67 4.88 20.03 -5.07
N GLY A 68 4.76 20.08 -3.74
CA GLY A 68 5.86 20.44 -2.84
C GLY A 68 7.03 19.48 -2.90
N ALA A 69 6.75 18.17 -2.94
CA ALA A 69 7.76 17.14 -3.10
C ALA A 69 8.47 17.23 -4.46
N LEU A 70 7.70 17.40 -5.55
CA LEU A 70 8.22 17.53 -6.91
C LEU A 70 9.20 18.69 -7.04
N THR A 71 8.79 19.87 -6.55
CA THR A 71 9.65 21.07 -6.56
C THR A 71 11.00 20.82 -5.87
N ARG A 72 10.99 20.10 -4.74
CA ARG A 72 12.20 19.78 -3.97
C ARG A 72 13.05 18.74 -4.66
N PHE A 73 12.46 17.66 -5.14
CA PHE A 73 13.20 16.62 -5.86
C PHE A 73 13.78 17.12 -7.18
N GLU A 74 13.11 18.01 -7.90
CA GLU A 74 13.66 18.67 -9.09
C GLU A 74 14.86 19.56 -8.75
N ALA A 75 14.81 20.28 -7.63
CA ALA A 75 15.95 21.07 -7.16
C ALA A 75 17.14 20.17 -6.79
N ILE A 76 16.89 19.03 -6.12
CA ILE A 76 17.92 18.03 -5.78
C ILE A 76 18.51 17.43 -7.06
N GLN A 77 17.68 17.02 -8.03
CA GLN A 77 18.12 16.50 -9.32
C GLN A 77 18.99 17.52 -10.08
N LYS A 78 18.54 18.78 -10.12
CA LYS A 78 19.30 19.87 -10.77
C LYS A 78 20.67 20.10 -10.12
N ALA A 79 20.74 20.01 -8.80
CA ALA A 79 22.01 20.13 -8.06
C ALA A 79 22.91 18.90 -8.24
N ASN A 80 22.35 17.73 -8.55
CA ASN A 80 23.05 16.47 -8.70
C ASN A 80 22.69 15.78 -10.04
N PRO A 81 23.06 16.35 -11.20
CA PRO A 81 22.57 15.90 -12.51
C PRO A 81 23.07 14.50 -12.90
N GLN A 82 24.10 13.99 -12.23
CA GLN A 82 24.62 12.62 -12.43
C GLN A 82 24.03 11.60 -11.44
N SER A 83 23.18 12.04 -10.50
CA SER A 83 22.54 11.14 -9.56
C SER A 83 21.31 10.47 -10.21
N ALA A 84 21.43 9.16 -10.46
CA ALA A 84 20.32 8.37 -10.98
C ALA A 84 19.16 8.26 -9.99
N ILE A 85 19.47 8.14 -8.68
CA ILE A 85 18.43 8.04 -7.64
C ILE A 85 17.65 9.36 -7.50
N ALA A 86 18.31 10.53 -7.63
CA ALA A 86 17.62 11.83 -7.64
C ALA A 86 16.64 11.94 -8.81
N THR A 87 17.01 11.43 -10.01
CA THR A 87 16.10 11.31 -11.16
C THR A 87 14.96 10.34 -10.86
N GLY A 88 15.24 9.24 -10.17
CA GLY A 88 14.24 8.27 -9.71
C GLY A 88 13.20 8.88 -8.75
N TYR A 89 13.58 9.82 -7.89
CA TYR A 89 12.64 10.52 -6.99
C TYR A 89 11.67 11.44 -7.74
N VAL A 90 12.16 12.17 -8.76
CA VAL A 90 11.27 12.96 -9.63
C VAL A 90 10.29 12.04 -10.36
N LEU A 91 10.79 10.92 -10.90
CA LEU A 91 9.97 9.89 -11.57
C LEU A 91 8.89 9.33 -10.62
N MET A 92 9.27 8.89 -9.43
CA MET A 92 8.37 8.39 -8.39
C MET A 92 7.26 9.41 -8.10
N THR A 93 7.65 10.66 -7.83
CA THR A 93 6.70 11.72 -7.45
C THR A 93 5.68 12.00 -8.55
N LEU A 94 6.11 12.04 -9.82
CA LEU A 94 5.21 12.21 -10.96
C LEU A 94 4.24 11.03 -11.09
N ILE A 95 4.72 9.81 -10.98
CA ILE A 95 3.88 8.61 -11.07
C ILE A 95 2.83 8.62 -9.97
N PHE A 96 3.23 8.81 -8.71
CA PHE A 96 2.30 8.79 -7.58
C PHE A 96 1.29 9.95 -7.63
N ARG A 97 1.71 11.13 -8.08
CA ARG A 97 0.79 12.25 -8.31
C ARG A 97 -0.30 11.88 -9.33
N GLU A 98 0.08 11.29 -10.47
CA GLU A 98 -0.90 10.87 -11.49
C GLU A 98 -1.79 9.73 -10.99
N LEU A 99 -1.25 8.74 -10.26
CA LEU A 99 -2.05 7.68 -9.65
C LEU A 99 -3.04 8.24 -8.62
N SER A 100 -2.63 9.26 -7.85
CA SER A 100 -3.51 9.97 -6.92
C SER A 100 -4.67 10.64 -7.66
N HIS A 101 -4.38 11.36 -8.75
CA HIS A 101 -5.40 12.04 -9.55
C HIS A 101 -6.43 11.08 -10.16
N GLN A 102 -6.06 9.82 -10.33
CA GLN A 102 -6.90 8.77 -10.88
C GLN A 102 -7.57 7.89 -9.82
N ASP A 103 -7.49 8.22 -8.53
CA ASP A 103 -7.96 7.38 -7.41
C ASP A 103 -7.36 5.96 -7.42
N LEU A 104 -6.11 5.83 -7.88
CA LEU A 104 -5.41 4.56 -8.02
C LEU A 104 -4.50 4.24 -6.82
N LEU A 105 -4.49 5.07 -5.78
CA LEU A 105 -3.72 4.81 -4.57
C LEU A 105 -4.53 4.12 -3.46
N ASP A 106 -5.86 4.01 -3.62
CA ASP A 106 -6.69 3.23 -2.69
C ASP A 106 -6.46 1.73 -2.91
N THR A 107 -5.98 1.05 -1.88
CA THR A 107 -5.62 -0.38 -1.94
C THR A 107 -6.83 -1.30 -2.07
N THR A 108 -8.05 -0.82 -1.78
CA THR A 108 -9.30 -1.59 -1.95
C THR A 108 -9.46 -2.09 -3.39
N TYR A 109 -8.96 -1.32 -4.36
CA TYR A 109 -8.97 -1.72 -5.76
C TYR A 109 -8.10 -2.96 -6.04
N TYR A 110 -7.02 -3.14 -5.26
CA TYR A 110 -6.03 -4.21 -5.44
C TYR A 110 -6.17 -5.37 -4.45
N ALA A 111 -7.09 -5.25 -3.50
CA ALA A 111 -7.30 -6.26 -2.47
C ALA A 111 -7.79 -7.61 -3.04
N HIS A 112 -8.28 -7.62 -4.27
CA HIS A 112 -8.80 -8.81 -4.95
C HIS A 112 -8.29 -8.90 -6.39
N ASP A 113 -8.15 -10.12 -6.93
CA ASP A 113 -7.66 -10.37 -8.30
C ASP A 113 -8.55 -9.77 -9.40
N SER A 114 -9.75 -9.30 -9.07
CA SER A 114 -10.67 -8.68 -10.02
C SER A 114 -10.12 -7.42 -10.70
N PHE A 115 -9.11 -6.75 -10.11
CA PHE A 115 -8.45 -5.61 -10.74
C PHE A 115 -7.75 -5.99 -12.05
N LEU A 116 -7.24 -7.24 -12.16
CA LEU A 116 -6.55 -7.75 -13.36
C LEU A 116 -7.48 -7.86 -14.59
N THR A 117 -8.78 -7.96 -14.36
CA THR A 117 -9.82 -8.05 -15.40
C THR A 117 -10.66 -6.78 -15.51
N SER A 118 -10.36 -5.77 -14.71
CA SER A 118 -11.08 -4.49 -14.72
C SER A 118 -10.90 -3.79 -16.06
N LYS A 119 -12.01 -3.22 -16.56
CA LYS A 119 -12.04 -2.37 -17.75
C LYS A 119 -12.01 -0.88 -17.39
N ARG A 120 -11.43 -0.54 -16.23
CA ARG A 120 -11.27 0.85 -15.81
C ARG A 120 -10.39 1.58 -16.81
N SER A 121 -10.91 2.63 -17.43
CA SER A 121 -10.13 3.52 -18.30
C SER A 121 -9.40 4.55 -17.44
N VAL A 122 -8.11 4.72 -17.69
CA VAL A 122 -7.26 5.73 -17.06
C VAL A 122 -6.74 6.66 -18.16
N THR A 123 -6.91 7.95 -17.98
CA THR A 123 -6.46 8.96 -18.95
C THR A 123 -5.36 9.81 -18.32
N ILE A 124 -4.16 9.76 -18.90
CA ILE A 124 -3.00 10.58 -18.52
C ILE A 124 -2.70 11.53 -19.67
N LEU A 125 -2.38 12.79 -19.37
CA LEU A 125 -1.97 13.76 -20.39
C LEU A 125 -0.71 13.25 -21.13
N PRO A 126 -0.68 13.37 -22.47
CA PRO A 126 0.49 12.93 -23.26
C PRO A 126 1.81 13.51 -22.75
N ALA A 127 1.86 14.80 -22.46
CA ALA A 127 3.07 15.46 -21.94
C ALA A 127 3.55 14.87 -20.60
N THR A 128 2.64 14.48 -19.71
CA THR A 128 3.00 13.82 -18.44
C THR A 128 3.56 12.42 -18.72
N ARG A 129 2.93 11.67 -19.62
CA ARG A 129 3.42 10.35 -20.05
C ARG A 129 4.82 10.43 -20.64
N ASP A 130 5.04 11.34 -21.61
CA ASP A 130 6.33 11.55 -22.24
C ASP A 130 7.41 11.91 -21.22
N ARG A 131 7.05 12.70 -20.21
CA ARG A 131 7.97 13.05 -19.12
C ARG A 131 8.32 11.85 -18.25
N ILE A 132 7.36 11.00 -17.89
CA ILE A 132 7.59 9.75 -17.14
C ILE A 132 8.53 8.83 -17.91
N GLU A 133 8.29 8.62 -19.21
CA GLU A 133 9.15 7.80 -20.06
C GLU A 133 10.57 8.38 -20.19
N SER A 134 10.68 9.70 -20.38
CA SER A 134 11.97 10.40 -20.46
C SER A 134 12.77 10.26 -19.17
N LEU A 135 12.14 10.45 -18.00
CA LEU A 135 12.81 10.29 -16.70
C LEU A 135 13.22 8.84 -16.45
N THR A 136 12.37 7.87 -16.81
CA THR A 136 12.71 6.43 -16.72
C THR A 136 13.95 6.11 -17.53
N ASN A 137 13.96 6.52 -18.80
CA ASN A 137 15.10 6.28 -19.70
C ASN A 137 16.38 6.97 -19.23
N SER A 138 16.26 8.22 -18.74
CA SER A 138 17.38 9.00 -18.21
C SER A 138 17.99 8.34 -16.96
N ALA A 139 17.15 7.92 -16.00
CA ALA A 139 17.62 7.24 -14.80
C ALA A 139 18.36 5.92 -15.15
N ILE A 140 17.80 5.11 -16.05
CA ILE A 140 18.42 3.86 -16.51
C ILE A 140 19.76 4.14 -17.20
N ALA A 141 19.82 5.13 -18.11
CA ALA A 141 21.05 5.46 -18.83
C ALA A 141 22.16 5.95 -17.89
N LEU A 142 21.84 6.76 -16.88
CA LEU A 142 22.81 7.18 -15.84
C LEU A 142 23.35 5.97 -15.08
N CYS A 143 22.46 5.05 -14.65
CA CYS A 143 22.88 3.83 -13.97
C CYS A 143 23.77 2.94 -14.88
N ASP A 144 23.43 2.79 -16.15
CA ASP A 144 24.21 2.00 -17.11
C ASP A 144 25.63 2.55 -17.28
N GLN A 145 25.79 3.90 -17.29
CA GLN A 145 27.10 4.55 -17.31
C GLN A 145 27.88 4.30 -16.00
N GLN A 146 27.23 4.42 -14.84
CA GLN A 146 27.83 4.17 -13.53
C GLN A 146 28.29 2.71 -13.39
N ILE A 147 27.43 1.75 -13.75
CA ILE A 147 27.75 0.31 -13.71
C ILE A 147 28.87 -0.03 -14.69
N LYS A 148 28.91 0.59 -15.85
CA LYS A 148 30.03 0.42 -16.80
C LYS A 148 31.35 0.92 -16.23
N ALA A 149 31.32 2.04 -15.51
CA ALA A 149 32.50 2.60 -14.86
C ALA A 149 32.92 1.80 -13.61
N ASN A 150 31.95 1.32 -12.81
CA ASN A 150 32.15 0.48 -11.64
C ASN A 150 31.13 -0.66 -11.59
N PRO A 151 31.46 -1.87 -12.06
CA PRO A 151 30.56 -3.03 -12.02
C PRO A 151 30.16 -3.50 -10.60
N ASN A 152 30.82 -2.98 -9.55
CA ASN A 152 30.52 -3.28 -8.15
C ASN A 152 29.82 -2.10 -7.43
N ASP A 153 29.11 -1.26 -8.17
CA ASP A 153 28.32 -0.17 -7.60
C ASP A 153 26.90 -0.64 -7.23
N ALA A 154 26.70 -1.01 -5.96
CA ALA A 154 25.39 -1.44 -5.44
C ALA A 154 24.33 -0.33 -5.55
N ASN A 155 24.71 0.95 -5.37
CA ASN A 155 23.81 2.09 -5.47
C ASN A 155 23.26 2.25 -6.91
N ALA A 156 24.12 2.09 -7.92
CA ALA A 156 23.72 2.18 -9.32
C ALA A 156 22.76 1.03 -9.71
N TYR A 157 23.00 -0.20 -9.24
CA TYR A 157 22.08 -1.31 -9.45
C TYR A 157 20.75 -1.09 -8.76
N PHE A 158 20.77 -0.65 -7.48
CA PHE A 158 19.55 -0.33 -6.75
C PHE A 158 18.74 0.77 -7.46
N ALA A 159 19.36 1.90 -7.83
CA ALA A 159 18.69 3.01 -8.49
C ALA A 159 18.07 2.60 -9.84
N ARG A 160 18.75 1.75 -10.62
CA ARG A 160 18.22 1.21 -11.89
C ARG A 160 17.02 0.29 -11.63
N GLY A 161 17.13 -0.60 -10.65
CA GLY A 161 16.03 -1.46 -10.21
C GLY A 161 14.82 -0.66 -9.73
N TYR A 162 15.06 0.39 -8.96
CA TYR A 162 14.02 1.29 -8.46
C TYR A 162 13.27 2.00 -9.60
N ALA A 163 13.99 2.63 -10.55
CA ALA A 163 13.36 3.28 -11.70
C ALA A 163 12.53 2.31 -12.56
N ARG A 164 13.05 1.10 -12.80
CA ARG A 164 12.33 0.02 -13.52
C ARG A 164 11.09 -0.44 -12.75
N GLY A 165 11.17 -0.55 -11.43
CA GLY A 165 10.06 -0.92 -10.56
C GLY A 165 8.95 0.12 -10.58
N MET A 166 9.29 1.41 -10.48
CA MET A 166 8.34 2.52 -10.59
C MET A 166 7.64 2.54 -11.96
N HIS A 167 8.39 2.36 -13.04
CA HIS A 167 7.82 2.27 -14.39
C HIS A 167 6.92 1.02 -14.55
N ALA A 168 7.32 -0.13 -14.00
CA ALA A 168 6.49 -1.34 -13.99
C ALA A 168 5.14 -1.11 -13.30
N ALA A 169 5.13 -0.42 -12.16
CA ALA A 169 3.91 -0.04 -11.47
C ALA A 169 3.03 0.86 -12.34
N PHE A 170 3.61 1.91 -12.95
CA PHE A 170 2.89 2.82 -13.84
C PHE A 170 2.19 2.10 -15.00
N ILE A 171 2.94 1.31 -15.80
CA ILE A 171 2.36 0.61 -16.96
C ILE A 171 1.41 -0.53 -16.56
N THR A 172 1.54 -1.06 -15.34
CA THR A 172 0.56 -2.03 -14.80
C THR A 172 -0.77 -1.34 -14.50
N LEU A 173 -0.73 -0.22 -13.77
CA LEU A 173 -1.90 0.42 -13.17
C LEU A 173 -2.61 1.36 -14.16
N VAL A 174 -1.86 1.94 -15.09
CA VAL A 174 -2.37 2.92 -16.07
C VAL A 174 -2.67 2.26 -17.41
N ASP A 175 -1.72 1.48 -17.92
CA ASP A 175 -1.81 0.94 -19.30
C ASP A 175 -2.35 -0.48 -19.37
N HIS A 176 -2.49 -1.15 -18.19
CA HIS A 176 -2.83 -2.58 -18.11
C HIS A 176 -1.94 -3.47 -19.01
N SER A 177 -0.68 -3.02 -19.24
CA SER A 177 0.30 -3.69 -20.09
C SER A 177 1.10 -4.73 -19.28
N TYR A 178 0.45 -5.80 -18.87
CA TYR A 178 0.99 -6.80 -17.94
C TYR A 178 2.26 -7.49 -18.42
N VAL A 179 2.41 -7.72 -19.75
CA VAL A 179 3.62 -8.34 -20.32
C VAL A 179 4.82 -7.40 -20.20
N SER A 180 4.65 -6.13 -20.58
CA SER A 180 5.70 -5.12 -20.45
C SER A 180 6.06 -4.85 -18.99
N ALA A 181 5.04 -4.77 -18.12
CA ALA A 181 5.21 -4.63 -16.68
C ALA A 181 6.01 -5.80 -16.08
N ALA A 182 5.70 -7.04 -16.48
CA ALA A 182 6.44 -8.21 -16.04
C ALA A 182 7.92 -8.14 -16.45
N LYS A 183 8.24 -7.74 -17.69
CA LYS A 183 9.63 -7.55 -18.13
C LYS A 183 10.38 -6.54 -17.27
N GLN A 184 9.78 -5.38 -17.03
CA GLN A 184 10.37 -4.35 -16.17
C GLN A 184 10.50 -4.82 -14.71
N GLY A 185 9.52 -5.51 -14.17
CA GLY A 185 9.57 -6.09 -12.84
C GLY A 185 10.67 -7.14 -12.67
N TYR A 186 10.88 -7.99 -13.67
CA TYR A 186 12.00 -8.95 -13.67
C TYR A 186 13.36 -8.25 -13.76
N ALA A 187 13.48 -7.21 -14.59
CA ALA A 187 14.70 -6.43 -14.69
C ALA A 187 14.99 -5.68 -13.35
N SER A 188 13.97 -5.11 -12.73
CA SER A 188 14.05 -4.49 -11.40
C SER A 188 14.55 -5.48 -10.34
N ARG A 189 13.96 -6.68 -10.29
CA ARG A 189 14.42 -7.74 -9.39
C ARG A 189 15.86 -8.15 -9.64
N SER A 190 16.24 -8.36 -10.90
CA SER A 190 17.62 -8.76 -11.27
C SER A 190 18.64 -7.71 -10.82
N ASP A 191 18.32 -6.42 -10.95
CA ASP A 191 19.16 -5.34 -10.46
C ASP A 191 19.25 -5.36 -8.92
N SER A 192 18.12 -5.56 -8.24
CA SER A 192 18.06 -5.67 -6.78
C SER A 192 18.85 -6.87 -6.26
N GLU A 193 18.77 -8.03 -6.92
CA GLU A 193 19.57 -9.20 -6.60
C GLU A 193 21.07 -8.95 -6.83
N GLN A 194 21.43 -8.15 -7.84
CA GLN A 194 22.82 -7.75 -8.05
C GLN A 194 23.30 -6.80 -6.98
N ALA A 195 22.50 -5.81 -6.58
CA ALA A 195 22.84 -4.93 -5.46
C ALA A 195 23.12 -5.73 -4.18
N LEU A 196 22.28 -6.74 -3.84
CA LEU A 196 22.48 -7.63 -2.68
C LEU A 196 23.67 -8.58 -2.82
N ARG A 197 24.10 -8.95 -4.04
CA ARG A 197 25.34 -9.74 -4.23
C ARG A 197 26.57 -8.91 -3.93
N ILE A 198 26.54 -7.61 -4.22
CA ILE A 198 27.63 -6.67 -3.97
C ILE A 198 27.62 -6.24 -2.50
N ASP A 199 26.46 -5.92 -1.97
CA ASP A 199 26.24 -5.49 -0.59
C ASP A 199 25.04 -6.24 0.01
N PRO A 200 25.25 -7.34 0.74
CA PRO A 200 24.19 -8.17 1.34
C PRO A 200 23.30 -7.44 2.34
N ASP A 201 23.78 -6.33 2.91
CA ASP A 201 23.06 -5.52 3.89
C ASP A 201 22.26 -4.36 3.25
N TYR A 202 22.23 -4.26 1.90
CA TYR A 202 21.47 -3.25 1.17
C TYR A 202 19.95 -3.51 1.29
N ALA A 203 19.35 -3.12 2.41
CA ALA A 203 17.99 -3.46 2.79
C ALA A 203 16.93 -2.99 1.77
N ASP A 204 17.12 -1.80 1.16
CA ASP A 204 16.21 -1.24 0.17
C ASP A 204 15.99 -2.14 -1.05
N ALA A 205 17.01 -2.89 -1.45
CA ALA A 205 16.94 -3.81 -2.59
C ALA A 205 16.01 -5.01 -2.34
N LYS A 206 15.69 -5.31 -1.08
CA LYS A 206 14.81 -6.44 -0.72
C LYS A 206 13.35 -6.18 -1.10
N MET A 207 12.92 -4.90 -1.21
CA MET A 207 11.55 -4.54 -1.56
C MET A 207 11.12 -5.13 -2.91
N ALA A 208 11.86 -4.88 -3.98
CA ALA A 208 11.48 -5.34 -5.33
C ALA A 208 11.43 -6.87 -5.42
N ILE A 209 12.36 -7.56 -4.74
CA ILE A 209 12.39 -9.03 -4.67
C ILE A 209 11.16 -9.52 -3.87
N GLY A 210 10.85 -8.88 -2.74
CA GLY A 210 9.70 -9.21 -1.90
C GLY A 210 8.39 -9.07 -2.64
N ILE A 211 8.17 -7.94 -3.31
CA ILE A 211 6.98 -7.68 -4.14
C ILE A 211 6.83 -8.77 -5.19
N GLN A 212 7.90 -9.08 -5.92
CA GLN A 212 7.81 -10.07 -6.99
C GLN A 212 7.56 -11.50 -6.46
N GLN A 213 8.21 -11.89 -5.37
CA GLN A 213 7.99 -13.20 -4.74
C GLN A 213 6.53 -13.41 -4.37
N PHE A 214 5.90 -12.39 -3.76
CA PHE A 214 4.50 -12.46 -3.39
C PHE A 214 3.57 -12.42 -4.62
N ALA A 215 3.78 -11.45 -5.52
CA ALA A 215 2.94 -11.26 -6.70
C ALA A 215 2.91 -12.51 -7.59
N VAL A 216 4.08 -13.10 -7.90
CA VAL A 216 4.15 -14.32 -8.72
C VAL A 216 3.46 -15.50 -8.04
N ALA A 217 3.59 -15.64 -6.71
CA ALA A 217 2.91 -16.69 -5.95
C ALA A 217 1.39 -16.53 -5.94
N SER A 218 0.90 -15.29 -5.98
CA SER A 218 -0.53 -14.96 -5.95
C SER A 218 -1.21 -15.10 -7.32
N LEU A 219 -0.48 -14.97 -8.42
CA LEU A 219 -1.07 -15.02 -9.77
C LEU A 219 -1.60 -16.42 -10.11
N PRO A 220 -2.83 -16.54 -10.64
CA PRO A 220 -3.35 -17.77 -11.21
C PRO A 220 -2.43 -18.33 -12.30
N ARG A 221 -2.30 -19.67 -12.37
CA ARG A 221 -1.39 -20.34 -13.35
C ARG A 221 -1.66 -19.90 -14.80
N ILE A 222 -2.93 -19.74 -15.18
CA ILE A 222 -3.34 -19.31 -16.52
C ILE A 222 -2.79 -17.92 -16.82
N LEU A 223 -2.92 -16.97 -15.89
CA LEU A 223 -2.39 -15.61 -16.08
C LEU A 223 -0.87 -15.60 -16.19
N ARG A 224 -0.16 -16.41 -15.39
CA ARG A 224 1.30 -16.55 -15.50
C ARG A 224 1.74 -17.00 -16.89
N ILE A 225 1.03 -17.96 -17.49
CA ILE A 225 1.29 -18.45 -18.86
C ILE A 225 1.01 -17.33 -19.86
N MET A 226 -0.13 -16.65 -19.75
CA MET A 226 -0.53 -15.58 -20.69
C MET A 226 0.44 -14.40 -20.71
N ILE A 227 1.01 -14.02 -19.56
CA ILE A 227 1.98 -12.93 -19.48
C ILE A 227 3.44 -13.39 -19.65
N GLY A 228 3.65 -14.64 -20.05
CA GLY A 228 4.98 -15.19 -20.34
C GLY A 228 5.83 -15.53 -19.10
N ILE A 229 5.24 -15.57 -17.91
CA ILE A 229 5.91 -15.98 -16.67
C ILE A 229 5.83 -17.51 -16.55
N THR A 230 6.69 -18.22 -17.25
CA THR A 230 6.79 -19.67 -17.15
C THR A 230 8.07 -20.07 -16.42
N GLY A 231 7.97 -21.11 -15.58
CA GLY A 231 9.14 -21.64 -14.84
C GLY A 231 9.60 -20.81 -13.65
N VAL A 232 8.97 -19.66 -13.36
CA VAL A 232 9.26 -18.85 -12.17
C VAL A 232 8.27 -19.19 -11.08
N THR A 233 8.81 -19.58 -9.92
CA THR A 233 8.03 -19.81 -8.70
C THR A 233 8.17 -18.62 -7.76
N GLY A 234 7.04 -18.17 -7.21
CA GLY A 234 7.01 -17.22 -6.11
C GLY A 234 6.80 -17.94 -4.78
N ASN A 235 7.11 -17.26 -3.70
CA ASN A 235 6.83 -17.70 -2.33
C ASN A 235 6.31 -16.50 -1.53
N LYS A 236 5.06 -16.58 -1.08
CA LYS A 236 4.37 -15.49 -0.37
C LYS A 236 5.08 -15.13 0.94
N GLU A 237 5.37 -16.12 1.79
CA GLU A 237 6.00 -15.83 3.10
C GLU A 237 7.40 -15.24 2.92
N LYS A 238 8.22 -15.80 2.02
CA LYS A 238 9.52 -15.21 1.69
C LYS A 238 9.37 -13.77 1.18
N GLY A 239 8.33 -13.51 0.39
CA GLY A 239 8.02 -12.15 -0.08
C GLY A 239 7.70 -11.21 1.07
N LEU A 240 6.84 -11.63 2.00
CA LEU A 240 6.49 -10.85 3.19
C LEU A 240 7.70 -10.62 4.11
N ASP A 241 8.57 -11.62 4.29
CA ASP A 241 9.78 -11.48 5.13
C ASP A 241 10.75 -10.47 4.54
N LEU A 242 10.99 -10.50 3.22
CA LEU A 242 11.83 -9.51 2.54
C LEU A 242 11.26 -8.09 2.65
N LEU A 243 9.94 -7.95 2.57
CA LEU A 243 9.27 -6.67 2.80
C LEU A 243 9.39 -6.20 4.25
N ARG A 244 9.32 -7.11 5.25
CA ARG A 244 9.55 -6.76 6.65
C ARG A 244 10.98 -6.26 6.87
N GLU A 245 11.98 -6.90 6.25
CA GLU A 245 13.37 -6.48 6.35
C GLU A 245 13.59 -5.10 5.68
N ALA A 246 13.04 -4.88 4.47
CA ALA A 246 13.11 -3.57 3.82
C ALA A 246 12.36 -2.49 4.62
N ALA A 247 11.21 -2.82 5.21
CA ALA A 247 10.44 -1.93 6.07
C ALA A 247 11.18 -1.54 7.37
N ALA A 248 11.98 -2.45 7.92
CA ALA A 248 12.72 -2.22 9.18
C ALA A 248 14.05 -1.50 8.97
N HIS A 249 14.75 -1.76 7.87
CA HIS A 249 16.14 -1.37 7.66
C HIS A 249 16.38 -0.53 6.41
N GLY A 250 15.40 -0.43 5.49
CA GLY A 250 15.50 0.40 4.28
C GLY A 250 15.54 1.88 4.63
N VAL A 251 16.32 2.64 3.87
CA VAL A 251 16.41 4.10 3.96
C VAL A 251 15.46 4.77 2.97
N VAL A 252 15.39 4.24 1.75
CA VAL A 252 14.58 4.78 0.65
C VAL A 252 13.21 4.13 0.60
N THR A 253 13.14 2.81 0.80
CA THR A 253 11.94 1.99 0.53
C THR A 253 11.18 1.56 1.79
N ASN A 254 11.48 2.17 2.95
CA ASN A 254 10.84 1.81 4.23
C ASN A 254 9.31 1.95 4.17
N VAL A 255 8.82 3.11 3.73
CA VAL A 255 7.37 3.40 3.71
C VAL A 255 6.68 2.59 2.62
N GLU A 256 7.26 2.50 1.42
CA GLU A 256 6.74 1.70 0.30
C GLU A 256 6.70 0.21 0.66
N SER A 257 7.71 -0.28 1.35
CA SER A 257 7.74 -1.69 1.82
C SER A 257 6.65 -1.98 2.85
N ARG A 258 6.38 -1.06 3.77
CA ARG A 258 5.27 -1.16 4.73
C ARG A 258 3.92 -1.11 4.03
N THR A 259 3.77 -0.23 3.04
CA THR A 259 2.54 -0.12 2.24
C THR A 259 2.29 -1.40 1.43
N ALA A 260 3.31 -1.93 0.76
CA ALA A 260 3.23 -3.19 0.04
C ALA A 260 2.95 -4.38 0.98
N LEU A 261 3.60 -4.40 2.15
CA LEU A 261 3.35 -5.41 3.18
C LEU A 261 1.90 -5.39 3.66
N SER A 262 1.35 -4.21 3.97
CA SER A 262 -0.05 -4.04 4.37
C SER A 262 -1.01 -4.55 3.28
N LEU A 263 -0.79 -4.17 2.01
CA LEU A 263 -1.58 -4.62 0.87
C LEU A 263 -1.56 -6.16 0.71
N PHE A 264 -0.38 -6.77 0.82
CA PHE A 264 -0.23 -8.21 0.63
C PHE A 264 -0.80 -9.02 1.80
N LEU A 265 -0.66 -8.52 3.02
CA LEU A 265 -1.33 -9.09 4.19
C LEU A 265 -2.85 -8.99 4.08
N ARG A 266 -3.37 -7.86 3.56
CA ARG A 266 -4.80 -7.68 3.25
C ARG A 266 -5.28 -8.67 2.20
N HIS A 267 -4.53 -8.85 1.11
CA HIS A 267 -4.82 -9.83 0.05
C HIS A 267 -4.93 -11.27 0.60
N ASP A 268 -4.08 -11.62 1.55
CA ASP A 268 -4.09 -12.94 2.20
C ASP A 268 -5.02 -13.01 3.44
N ALA A 269 -5.94 -12.03 3.59
CA ALA A 269 -6.90 -11.92 4.69
C ALA A 269 -6.27 -11.89 6.10
N ARG A 270 -5.00 -11.52 6.22
CA ARG A 270 -4.26 -11.32 7.48
C ARG A 270 -4.52 -9.91 8.02
N TYR A 271 -5.80 -9.54 8.15
CA TYR A 271 -6.23 -8.18 8.48
C TYR A 271 -5.65 -7.61 9.77
N PRO A 272 -5.51 -8.35 10.89
CA PRO A 272 -4.90 -7.80 12.10
C PRO A 272 -3.45 -7.36 11.91
N GLU A 273 -2.65 -8.13 11.13
CA GLU A 273 -1.26 -7.79 10.83
C GLU A 273 -1.18 -6.59 9.88
N ALA A 274 -2.02 -6.57 8.83
CA ALA A 274 -2.11 -5.44 7.92
C ALA A 274 -2.47 -4.14 8.66
N LEU A 275 -3.46 -4.22 9.57
CA LEU A 275 -3.89 -3.08 10.38
C LEU A 275 -2.77 -2.57 11.31
N ALA A 276 -1.99 -3.46 11.93
CA ALA A 276 -0.87 -3.05 12.78
C ALA A 276 0.20 -2.27 11.98
N VAL A 277 0.53 -2.73 10.77
CA VAL A 277 1.45 -2.02 9.87
C VAL A 277 0.89 -0.66 9.47
N GLN A 278 -0.39 -0.63 9.09
CA GLN A 278 -1.07 0.57 8.61
C GLN A 278 -1.22 1.63 9.69
N SER A 279 -1.57 1.24 10.93
CA SER A 279 -1.66 2.14 12.06
C SER A 279 -0.33 2.81 12.38
N GLY A 280 0.79 2.10 12.21
CA GLY A 280 2.11 2.68 12.33
C GLY A 280 2.40 3.74 11.26
N LEU A 281 1.95 3.54 10.01
CA LEU A 281 2.06 4.54 8.94
C LEU A 281 1.20 5.77 9.23
N ALA A 282 -0.07 5.57 9.61
CA ALA A 282 -1.00 6.65 9.93
C ALA A 282 -0.57 7.50 11.15
N GLN A 283 0.17 6.90 12.11
CA GLN A 283 0.76 7.62 13.23
C GLN A 283 1.99 8.43 12.81
N GLN A 284 2.83 7.88 11.93
CA GLN A 284 4.03 8.55 11.43
C GLN A 284 3.72 9.71 10.49
N TYR A 285 2.69 9.54 9.65
CA TYR A 285 2.24 10.53 8.66
C TYR A 285 0.77 10.92 8.90
N PRO A 286 0.48 11.68 9.96
CA PRO A 286 -0.89 11.98 10.37
C PRO A 286 -1.66 12.84 9.36
N HIS A 287 -0.96 13.53 8.46
CA HIS A 287 -1.54 14.35 7.40
C HIS A 287 -1.78 13.60 6.09
N ASP A 288 -1.41 12.32 6.02
CA ASP A 288 -1.77 11.44 4.92
C ASP A 288 -3.15 10.80 5.18
N TYR A 289 -4.17 11.28 4.46
CA TYR A 289 -5.53 10.74 4.61
C TYR A 289 -5.65 9.30 4.06
N LEU A 290 -4.79 8.87 3.11
CA LEU A 290 -4.85 7.52 2.53
C LEU A 290 -4.47 6.46 3.56
N PHE A 291 -3.47 6.72 4.42
CA PHE A 291 -3.13 5.78 5.48
C PHE A 291 -4.28 5.61 6.49
N ARG A 292 -4.99 6.70 6.81
CA ARG A 292 -6.18 6.63 7.68
C ARG A 292 -7.38 5.99 7.00
N LEU A 293 -7.56 6.24 5.70
CA LEU A 293 -8.57 5.59 4.88
C LEU A 293 -8.34 4.07 4.85
N GLU A 294 -7.08 3.64 4.69
CA GLU A 294 -6.73 2.22 4.69
C GLU A 294 -6.96 1.55 6.05
N GLU A 295 -6.73 2.24 7.17
CA GLU A 295 -7.13 1.73 8.50
C GLU A 295 -8.64 1.44 8.55
N ALA A 296 -9.46 2.35 8.01
CA ALA A 296 -10.91 2.15 7.94
C ALA A 296 -11.29 0.98 7.02
N ASN A 297 -10.64 0.86 5.85
CA ASN A 297 -10.83 -0.24 4.91
C ASN A 297 -10.50 -1.60 5.55
N LEU A 298 -9.36 -1.70 6.22
CA LEU A 298 -8.92 -2.92 6.91
C LEU A 298 -9.82 -3.29 8.10
N THR A 299 -10.32 -2.27 8.81
CA THR A 299 -11.28 -2.47 9.91
C THR A 299 -12.61 -3.03 9.37
N LYS A 300 -13.06 -2.53 8.21
CA LYS A 300 -14.23 -3.08 7.49
C LYS A 300 -13.99 -4.52 7.07
N ASP A 301 -12.86 -4.81 6.42
CA ASP A 301 -12.53 -6.13 5.88
C ASP A 301 -12.34 -7.18 6.98
N LYS A 302 -11.90 -6.76 8.17
CA LYS A 302 -11.86 -7.59 9.38
C LYS A 302 -13.26 -7.97 9.90
N GLY A 303 -14.31 -7.32 9.41
CA GLY A 303 -15.69 -7.54 9.84
C GLY A 303 -16.20 -6.62 10.96
N ASP A 304 -15.40 -5.64 11.38
CA ASP A 304 -15.80 -4.64 12.38
C ASP A 304 -16.49 -3.45 11.70
N GLY A 305 -17.74 -3.64 11.29
CA GLY A 305 -18.53 -2.61 10.62
C GLY A 305 -18.70 -1.32 11.45
N PRO A 306 -19.12 -1.38 12.72
CA PRO A 306 -19.21 -0.19 13.57
C PRO A 306 -17.88 0.55 13.74
N GLY A 307 -16.79 -0.17 13.97
CA GLY A 307 -15.43 0.40 14.05
C GLY A 307 -15.01 1.07 12.75
N ALA A 308 -15.29 0.45 11.61
CA ALA A 308 -14.99 1.01 10.30
C ALA A 308 -15.78 2.30 10.02
N ILE A 309 -17.09 2.34 10.33
CA ILE A 309 -17.92 3.54 10.23
C ILE A 309 -17.32 4.68 11.05
N ALA A 310 -16.90 4.39 12.29
CA ALA A 310 -16.26 5.38 13.15
C ALA A 310 -14.91 5.86 12.57
N ALA A 311 -14.11 4.96 11.98
CA ALA A 311 -12.84 5.29 11.36
C ALA A 311 -13.02 6.19 10.11
N TYR A 312 -13.94 5.85 9.19
CA TYR A 312 -14.26 6.72 8.04
C TYR A 312 -14.75 8.10 8.46
N LYS A 313 -15.62 8.17 9.48
CA LYS A 313 -16.11 9.46 10.00
C LYS A 313 -14.98 10.31 10.57
N ARG A 314 -13.99 9.71 11.26
CA ARG A 314 -12.79 10.44 11.72
C ARG A 314 -11.99 11.04 10.56
N VAL A 315 -11.81 10.31 9.45
CA VAL A 315 -11.15 10.88 8.26
C VAL A 315 -11.90 12.11 7.76
N LEU A 316 -13.24 12.04 7.68
CA LEU A 316 -14.08 13.17 7.22
C LEU A 316 -14.06 14.35 8.22
N GLU A 317 -13.97 14.09 9.51
CA GLU A 317 -13.82 15.11 10.57
C GLU A 317 -12.46 15.80 10.48
N ASP A 318 -11.39 15.03 10.32
CA ASP A 318 -10.03 15.55 10.16
C ASP A 318 -9.91 16.41 8.89
N ALA A 319 -10.57 16.00 7.81
CA ALA A 319 -10.60 16.78 6.55
C ALA A 319 -11.32 18.13 6.67
N ARG A 320 -12.13 18.36 7.72
CA ARG A 320 -12.77 19.67 7.99
C ARG A 320 -11.84 20.63 8.72
N LYS A 321 -10.74 20.14 9.30
CA LYS A 321 -9.75 21.00 9.97
C LYS A 321 -8.94 21.74 8.92
N PRO A 322 -8.75 23.05 9.03
CA PRO A 322 -7.98 23.83 8.04
C PRO A 322 -6.56 23.25 7.85
N ASN A 323 -6.20 22.98 6.62
CA ASN A 323 -4.88 22.50 6.21
C ASN A 323 -4.39 21.22 6.90
N TYR A 324 -5.32 20.41 7.49
CA TYR A 324 -4.93 19.16 8.10
C TYR A 324 -4.50 18.11 7.08
N PHE A 325 -5.25 17.96 5.99
CA PHE A 325 -4.85 17.18 4.83
C PHE A 325 -4.57 18.11 3.65
N ILE A 326 -3.55 17.79 2.87
CA ILE A 326 -3.24 18.49 1.62
C ILE A 326 -4.02 17.80 0.50
N ASP A 327 -4.95 18.51 -0.10
CA ASP A 327 -5.75 18.06 -1.24
C ASP A 327 -6.46 16.68 -1.05
N PRO A 328 -7.24 16.47 0.03
CA PRO A 328 -7.86 15.19 0.28
C PRO A 328 -8.91 14.87 -0.79
N ARG A 329 -8.84 13.64 -1.32
CA ARG A 329 -9.79 13.11 -2.29
C ARG A 329 -10.82 12.25 -1.55
N LEU A 330 -11.82 12.89 -0.96
CA LEU A 330 -12.73 12.28 0.01
C LEU A 330 -13.79 11.36 -0.62
N GLN A 331 -13.90 11.30 -1.95
CA GLN A 331 -14.85 10.42 -2.64
C GLN A 331 -14.72 8.96 -2.24
N MET A 332 -13.48 8.46 -2.04
CA MET A 332 -13.26 7.08 -1.61
C MET A 332 -13.68 6.86 -0.15
N THR A 333 -13.44 7.86 0.70
CA THR A 333 -13.85 7.81 2.11
C THR A 333 -15.37 7.75 2.25
N TYR A 334 -16.11 8.61 1.53
CA TYR A 334 -17.58 8.57 1.50
C TYR A 334 -18.10 7.25 0.92
N PHE A 335 -17.47 6.76 -0.16
CA PHE A 335 -17.85 5.51 -0.78
C PHE A 335 -17.64 4.31 0.15
N GLY A 336 -16.48 4.20 0.82
CA GLY A 336 -16.19 3.15 1.79
C GLY A 336 -17.11 3.19 3.02
N LEU A 337 -17.45 4.41 3.49
CA LEU A 337 -18.44 4.62 4.55
C LEU A 337 -19.82 4.11 4.12
N ALA A 338 -20.25 4.47 2.91
CA ALA A 338 -21.54 4.03 2.37
C ALA A 338 -21.62 2.51 2.20
N ASP A 339 -20.56 1.88 1.64
CA ASP A 339 -20.48 0.41 1.51
C ASP A 339 -20.59 -0.28 2.88
N THR A 340 -19.92 0.27 3.89
CA THR A 340 -19.96 -0.28 5.24
C THR A 340 -21.35 -0.13 5.86
N GLN A 341 -21.98 1.03 5.70
CA GLN A 341 -23.33 1.31 6.18
C GLN A 341 -24.38 0.41 5.50
N ARG A 342 -24.24 0.20 4.19
CA ARG A 342 -25.05 -0.79 3.44
C ARG A 342 -24.93 -2.19 4.07
N GLY A 343 -23.71 -2.64 4.36
CA GLY A 343 -23.45 -3.91 5.03
C GLY A 343 -23.99 -4.01 6.45
N GLN A 344 -24.18 -2.86 7.14
CA GLN A 344 -24.80 -2.75 8.46
C GLN A 344 -26.30 -2.44 8.41
N ASN A 345 -26.93 -2.57 7.25
CA ASN A 345 -28.36 -2.27 7.00
C ASN A 345 -28.78 -0.82 7.31
N GLN A 346 -27.82 0.12 7.30
CA GLN A 346 -28.05 1.57 7.42
C GLN A 346 -28.31 2.15 6.02
N ILE A 347 -29.43 1.77 5.42
CA ILE A 347 -29.68 1.99 3.97
C ILE A 347 -29.84 3.47 3.63
N ALA A 348 -30.48 4.26 4.50
CA ALA A 348 -30.71 5.68 4.26
C ALA A 348 -29.39 6.46 4.31
N GLU A 349 -28.55 6.18 5.30
CA GLU A 349 -27.23 6.78 5.47
C GLU A 349 -26.29 6.36 4.33
N ALA A 350 -26.37 5.09 3.90
CA ALA A 350 -25.59 4.61 2.76
C ALA A 350 -25.97 5.36 1.47
N ALA A 351 -27.27 5.55 1.20
CA ALA A 351 -27.73 6.34 0.04
C ALA A 351 -27.13 7.74 0.05
N GLN A 352 -27.19 8.43 1.19
CA GLN A 352 -26.66 9.79 1.32
C GLN A 352 -25.15 9.83 1.09
N ASN A 353 -24.38 8.92 1.69
CA ASN A 353 -22.93 8.91 1.54
C ASN A 353 -22.47 8.50 0.14
N TYR A 354 -23.21 7.66 -0.59
CA TYR A 354 -22.97 7.44 -2.02
C TYR A 354 -23.18 8.72 -2.85
N LEU A 355 -24.23 9.52 -2.55
CA LEU A 355 -24.43 10.81 -3.20
C LEU A 355 -23.30 11.79 -2.88
N GLU A 356 -22.87 11.86 -1.62
CA GLU A 356 -21.73 12.69 -1.22
C GLU A 356 -20.44 12.28 -1.96
N ALA A 357 -20.20 10.97 -2.12
CA ALA A 357 -19.06 10.47 -2.91
C ALA A 357 -19.14 10.95 -4.37
N ALA A 358 -20.31 10.84 -5.00
CA ALA A 358 -20.53 11.26 -6.39
C ALA A 358 -20.42 12.78 -6.57
N ALA A 359 -20.78 13.57 -5.55
CA ALA A 359 -20.77 15.03 -5.58
C ALA A 359 -19.37 15.63 -5.38
N GLN A 360 -18.37 14.84 -4.93
CA GLN A 360 -17.03 15.38 -4.73
C GLN A 360 -16.46 15.97 -6.02
N PRO A 361 -15.88 17.18 -5.99
CA PRO A 361 -15.40 17.87 -7.19
C PRO A 361 -14.36 17.07 -7.99
N LYS A 362 -13.49 16.34 -7.29
CA LYS A 362 -12.40 15.54 -7.87
C LYS A 362 -12.77 14.06 -8.09
N CYS A 363 -14.06 13.71 -7.93
CA CYS A 363 -14.51 12.34 -8.14
C CYS A 363 -14.32 11.93 -9.60
N THR A 364 -13.58 10.85 -9.83
CA THR A 364 -13.42 10.28 -11.17
C THR A 364 -14.76 9.79 -11.72
N ASP A 365 -14.94 9.84 -13.03
CA ASP A 365 -16.20 9.43 -13.67
C ASP A 365 -16.55 7.97 -13.36
N TRP A 366 -15.55 7.11 -13.27
CA TRP A 366 -15.73 5.72 -12.89
C TRP A 366 -16.37 5.57 -11.51
N LEU A 367 -15.83 6.26 -10.51
CA LEU A 367 -16.34 6.19 -9.13
C LEU A 367 -17.68 6.91 -8.99
N ARG A 368 -17.84 8.05 -9.66
CA ARG A 368 -19.09 8.82 -9.67
C ARG A 368 -20.26 7.96 -10.14
N ARG A 369 -20.10 7.25 -11.24
CA ARG A 369 -21.15 6.35 -11.77
C ARG A 369 -21.44 5.19 -10.85
N ARG A 370 -20.40 4.59 -10.28
CA ARG A 370 -20.55 3.50 -9.31
C ARG A 370 -21.30 3.98 -8.07
N ALA A 371 -20.99 5.15 -7.56
CA ALA A 371 -21.67 5.75 -6.42
C ALA A 371 -23.15 6.08 -6.75
N GLN A 372 -23.43 6.65 -7.94
CA GLN A 372 -24.80 6.90 -8.40
C GLN A 372 -25.59 5.61 -8.58
N LEU A 373 -25.01 4.56 -9.18
CA LEU A 373 -25.65 3.24 -9.28
C LEU A 373 -26.02 2.70 -7.89
N ASN A 374 -25.08 2.70 -6.96
CA ASN A 374 -25.30 2.20 -5.61
C ASN A 374 -26.30 3.06 -4.82
N ALA A 375 -26.29 4.39 -5.00
CA ALA A 375 -27.32 5.26 -4.41
C ALA A 375 -28.72 4.91 -4.94
N GLY A 376 -28.85 4.67 -6.25
CA GLY A 376 -30.10 4.20 -6.86
C GLY A 376 -30.59 2.88 -6.27
N GLU A 377 -29.69 1.90 -6.07
CA GLU A 377 -29.99 0.64 -5.40
C GLU A 377 -30.53 0.86 -3.98
N MET A 378 -29.88 1.76 -3.21
CA MET A 378 -30.35 2.10 -1.85
C MET A 378 -31.71 2.78 -1.86
N PHE A 379 -31.99 3.69 -2.82
CA PHE A 379 -33.31 4.32 -2.92
C PHE A 379 -34.41 3.32 -3.32
N ASP A 380 -34.12 2.33 -4.17
CA ASP A 380 -35.08 1.28 -4.44
C ASP A 380 -35.43 0.46 -3.19
N LEU A 381 -34.40 0.11 -2.35
CA LEU A 381 -34.60 -0.56 -1.05
C LEU A 381 -35.43 0.28 -0.06
N LEU A 382 -35.34 1.60 -0.16
CA LEU A 382 -36.15 2.54 0.62
C LEU A 382 -37.52 2.84 0.03
N HIS A 383 -37.91 2.17 -1.07
CA HIS A 383 -39.15 2.41 -1.83
C HIS A 383 -39.28 3.85 -2.36
N GLN A 384 -38.15 4.52 -2.62
CA GLN A 384 -38.04 5.88 -3.17
C GLN A 384 -37.73 5.81 -4.68
N ARG A 385 -38.63 5.21 -5.46
CA ARG A 385 -38.41 4.88 -6.87
C ARG A 385 -38.01 6.07 -7.74
N ASP A 386 -38.59 7.24 -7.54
CA ASP A 386 -38.28 8.42 -8.35
C ASP A 386 -36.84 8.85 -8.18
N LYS A 387 -36.32 8.83 -6.93
CA LYS A 387 -34.92 9.11 -6.64
C LYS A 387 -34.00 8.04 -7.22
N ALA A 388 -34.40 6.76 -7.15
CA ALA A 388 -33.65 5.67 -7.74
C ALA A 388 -33.49 5.85 -9.27
N ILE A 389 -34.60 6.16 -9.97
CA ILE A 389 -34.58 6.41 -11.41
C ILE A 389 -33.62 7.57 -11.77
N GLU A 390 -33.65 8.65 -11.02
CA GLU A 390 -32.74 9.79 -11.26
C GLU A 390 -31.28 9.34 -11.19
N GLN A 391 -30.90 8.60 -10.17
CA GLN A 391 -29.53 8.11 -10.01
C GLN A 391 -29.13 7.11 -11.11
N TYR A 392 -30.02 6.20 -11.50
CA TYR A 392 -29.74 5.27 -12.60
C TYR A 392 -29.60 5.97 -13.96
N ARG A 393 -30.36 7.05 -14.21
CA ARG A 393 -30.18 7.88 -15.43
C ARG A 393 -28.79 8.48 -15.47
N GLN A 394 -28.33 9.07 -14.36
CA GLN A 394 -26.99 9.63 -14.26
C GLN A 394 -25.91 8.54 -14.43
N ALA A 395 -26.03 7.41 -13.75
CA ALA A 395 -25.09 6.30 -13.86
C ALA A 395 -25.03 5.68 -15.26
N SER A 396 -26.13 5.71 -16.02
CA SER A 396 -26.21 5.16 -17.38
C SER A 396 -25.74 6.11 -18.47
N ALA A 397 -25.55 7.41 -18.17
CA ALA A 397 -25.16 8.42 -19.12
C ALA A 397 -23.64 8.39 -19.40
N GLY A 398 -23.24 8.61 -20.66
CA GLY A 398 -21.85 8.74 -21.08
C GLY A 398 -21.09 7.43 -21.31
N GLY A 399 -19.79 7.55 -21.69
CA GLY A 399 -18.86 6.43 -21.93
C GLY A 399 -18.23 5.91 -20.63
N GLY A 400 -17.38 4.90 -20.68
CA GLY A 400 -16.64 4.33 -19.54
C GLY A 400 -17.06 2.90 -19.23
N ASP A 401 -17.15 2.51 -17.96
CA ASP A 401 -17.45 1.13 -17.55
C ASP A 401 -18.85 0.72 -18.01
N GLN A 402 -18.89 -0.09 -19.08
CA GLN A 402 -20.11 -0.56 -19.69
C GLN A 402 -20.95 -1.40 -18.72
N SER A 403 -20.31 -2.12 -17.80
CA SER A 403 -21.01 -3.00 -16.85
C SER A 403 -21.89 -2.22 -15.87
N GLN A 404 -21.42 -1.07 -15.40
CA GLN A 404 -22.17 -0.17 -14.51
C GLN A 404 -23.35 0.48 -15.25
N ALA A 405 -23.11 0.94 -16.50
CA ALA A 405 -24.16 1.49 -17.33
C ALA A 405 -25.24 0.47 -17.66
N ASP A 406 -24.87 -0.78 -17.95
CA ASP A 406 -25.82 -1.86 -18.22
C ASP A 406 -26.64 -2.24 -16.98
N ALA A 407 -26.01 -2.27 -15.80
CA ALA A 407 -26.73 -2.47 -14.54
C ALA A 407 -27.75 -1.35 -14.30
N ALA A 408 -27.34 -0.09 -14.47
CA ALA A 408 -28.23 1.06 -14.33
C ALA A 408 -29.43 0.98 -15.31
N ARG A 409 -29.19 0.63 -16.59
CA ARG A 409 -30.25 0.46 -17.57
C ARG A 409 -31.25 -0.66 -17.22
N ARG A 410 -30.78 -1.78 -16.62
CA ARG A 410 -31.65 -2.83 -16.10
C ARG A 410 -32.54 -2.31 -14.97
N TYR A 411 -31.94 -1.58 -14.01
CA TYR A 411 -32.64 -1.05 -12.85
C TYR A 411 -33.56 0.14 -13.18
N LEU A 412 -33.38 0.83 -14.31
CA LEU A 412 -34.37 1.76 -14.84
C LEU A 412 -35.68 1.05 -15.21
N LYS A 413 -35.62 -0.21 -15.69
CA LYS A 413 -36.79 -1.00 -16.08
C LYS A 413 -37.40 -1.78 -14.90
N THR A 414 -36.53 -2.37 -14.05
CA THR A 414 -36.92 -3.22 -12.93
C THR A 414 -36.20 -2.75 -11.68
N PRO A 415 -36.90 -2.37 -10.61
CA PRO A 415 -36.28 -1.93 -9.37
C PRO A 415 -35.26 -2.95 -8.81
N TYR A 416 -34.21 -2.46 -8.18
CA TYR A 416 -33.27 -3.31 -7.43
C TYR A 416 -33.98 -3.89 -6.20
N ALA A 417 -33.86 -5.21 -5.98
CA ALA A 417 -34.60 -5.94 -4.93
C ALA A 417 -33.68 -6.55 -3.84
N GLY A 418 -32.40 -6.12 -3.75
CA GLY A 418 -31.53 -6.57 -2.68
C GLY A 418 -30.94 -7.97 -2.84
N ARG A 419 -30.76 -8.48 -4.06
CA ARG A 419 -30.16 -9.80 -4.35
C ARG A 419 -28.73 -9.69 -4.82
#